data_52c93351d08f3cec8e8d0f4f08691c6c
#
_entry.id   52c93351d08f3cec8e8d0f4f08691c6c
#
_cell.length_a   1.000
_cell.length_b   1.000
_cell.length_c   1.000
_cell.angle_alpha   90.00
_cell.angle_beta   90.00
_cell.angle_gamma   90.00
#
_symmetry.space_group_name_H-M   'P 1'
#
loop_
_entity.id
_entity.type
_entity.pdbx_description
1 polymer ?
#
loop_
_entity_poly.entity_id
_entity_poly.type
_entity_poly.pdbx_seq_one_letter_code
_entity_poly.pdbx_strand_id
1 'polypeptide(L)'
;MLRLQPLGHLSRENYFTLYHPIFEESYLNKTFTVTIKNKETGKVYQEQVNSDEYILKEFEKKGFKLAFSCRNACCTSCAVKIISGSLKQPEAMGVSQALKEKGYALLCVAKATSDLEVETTYEDEVYDLQFGQYFGRGNTRVAPPWEFEED
;
A
#
# COMPACT_ATOMS: atom_id res chain seq x y z
N MET A 1 60.49 11.55 24.51
CA MET A 1 59.19 11.97 25.06
C MET A 1 58.26 12.32 23.91
N LEU A 2 57.36 11.40 23.56
CA LEU A 2 56.33 11.62 22.57
C LEU A 2 55.14 12.32 23.21
N ARG A 3 54.87 13.59 22.85
CA ARG A 3 53.72 14.34 23.28
C ARG A 3 52.50 13.84 22.47
N LEU A 4 51.62 13.13 23.14
CA LEU A 4 50.28 12.84 22.63
C LEU A 4 49.48 14.14 22.59
N GLN A 5 49.14 14.58 21.37
CA GLN A 5 48.16 15.66 21.19
C GLN A 5 46.76 15.14 21.52
N PRO A 6 45.92 15.87 22.25
CA PRO A 6 44.55 15.48 22.50
C PRO A 6 43.77 15.53 21.20
N LEU A 7 43.03 14.46 20.92
CA LEU A 7 42.05 14.39 19.86
C LEU A 7 41.01 15.51 20.10
N GLY A 8 40.99 16.49 19.21
CA GLY A 8 40.04 17.59 19.25
C GLY A 8 38.61 17.05 19.25
N HIS A 9 37.80 17.60 20.13
CA HIS A 9 36.37 17.40 20.16
C HIS A 9 35.78 17.70 18.76
N LEU A 10 35.39 16.65 18.05
CA LEU A 10 34.49 16.79 16.91
C LEU A 10 33.14 17.26 17.46
N SER A 11 32.80 18.52 17.24
CA SER A 11 31.52 19.07 17.61
C SER A 11 30.41 18.26 16.95
N ARG A 12 29.33 18.08 17.67
CA ARG A 12 28.13 17.30 17.30
C ARG A 12 27.50 17.75 15.98
N GLU A 13 27.91 18.89 15.45
CA GLU A 13 27.41 19.48 14.20
C GLU A 13 28.04 18.87 12.94
N ASN A 14 29.20 18.24 13.03
CA ASN A 14 29.85 17.62 11.88
C ASN A 14 29.41 16.18 11.58
N TYR A 15 28.65 15.54 12.50
CA TYR A 15 28.12 14.19 12.27
C TYR A 15 26.88 14.18 11.36
N PHE A 16 26.15 15.29 11.32
CA PHE A 16 24.91 15.40 10.53
C PHE A 16 25.15 15.64 9.03
N THR A 17 26.36 16.11 8.66
CA THR A 17 26.67 16.49 7.28
C THR A 17 27.26 15.35 6.45
N LEU A 18 27.68 14.25 7.07
CA LEU A 18 28.33 13.13 6.37
C LEU A 18 27.40 11.96 6.04
N TYR A 19 26.12 11.98 6.51
CA TYR A 19 25.17 10.90 6.30
C TYR A 19 23.86 11.39 5.67
N HIS A 20 23.93 12.37 4.75
CA HIS A 20 22.84 12.60 3.82
C HIS A 20 23.08 11.73 2.59
N PRO A 21 22.28 10.70 2.37
CA PRO A 21 22.27 10.04 1.09
C PRO A 21 21.72 11.06 0.06
N ILE A 22 22.61 11.55 -0.77
CA ILE A 22 22.32 12.44 -1.92
C ILE A 22 21.30 11.82 -2.90
N PHE A 23 20.77 10.64 -2.56
CA PHE A 23 19.90 9.84 -3.41
C PHE A 23 18.39 10.00 -3.14
N GLU A 24 17.97 10.63 -2.04
CA GLU A 24 16.54 10.73 -1.70
C GLU A 24 15.86 12.03 -2.15
N GLU A 25 16.60 13.10 -2.36
CA GLU A 25 16.01 14.38 -2.77
C GLU A 25 15.48 14.41 -4.22
N SER A 26 15.93 13.50 -5.08
CA SER A 26 15.44 13.46 -6.46
C SER A 26 14.06 12.81 -6.63
N TYR A 27 13.55 12.13 -5.61
CA TYR A 27 12.21 11.51 -5.60
C TYR A 27 11.14 12.36 -4.93
N LEU A 28 11.53 13.35 -4.13
CA LEU A 28 10.63 14.32 -3.51
C LEU A 28 10.09 15.28 -4.59
N ASN A 29 8.77 15.25 -4.80
CA ASN A 29 8.00 16.09 -5.73
C ASN A 29 7.87 15.59 -7.18
N LYS A 30 8.02 14.29 -7.44
CA LYS A 30 7.57 13.75 -8.73
C LYS A 30 6.06 13.52 -8.69
N THR A 31 5.40 13.92 -9.76
CA THR A 31 3.99 13.59 -9.98
C THR A 31 3.89 12.48 -11.01
N PHE A 32 2.99 11.55 -10.79
CA PHE A 32 2.70 10.46 -11.70
C PHE A 32 1.24 10.45 -12.08
N THR A 33 0.97 10.05 -13.30
CA THR A 33 -0.41 9.87 -13.77
C THR A 33 -0.92 8.53 -13.24
N VAL A 34 -1.97 8.59 -12.42
CA VAL A 34 -2.63 7.40 -11.89
C VAL A 34 -4.00 7.26 -12.52
N THR A 35 -4.24 6.13 -13.18
CA THR A 35 -5.50 5.77 -13.80
C THR A 35 -6.15 4.63 -13.02
N ILE A 36 -7.36 4.86 -12.52
CA ILE A 36 -8.14 3.86 -11.78
C ILE A 36 -9.35 3.47 -12.62
N LYS A 37 -9.42 2.21 -13.01
CA LYS A 37 -10.60 1.61 -13.66
C LYS A 37 -11.50 1.00 -12.59
N ASN A 38 -12.74 1.44 -12.52
CA ASN A 38 -13.71 0.83 -11.65
C ASN A 38 -14.33 -0.37 -12.34
N LYS A 39 -14.08 -1.57 -11.82
CA LYS A 39 -14.55 -2.84 -12.39
C LYS A 39 -16.07 -2.97 -12.35
N GLU A 40 -16.71 -2.42 -11.33
CA GLU A 40 -18.15 -2.52 -11.14
C GLU A 40 -18.93 -1.58 -12.04
N THR A 41 -18.50 -0.32 -12.16
CA THR A 41 -19.21 0.72 -12.90
C THR A 41 -18.67 0.96 -14.31
N GLY A 42 -17.49 0.40 -14.63
CA GLY A 42 -16.78 0.66 -15.89
C GLY A 42 -16.20 2.07 -16.00
N LYS A 43 -16.31 2.90 -14.97
CA LYS A 43 -15.79 4.27 -14.97
C LYS A 43 -14.27 4.28 -14.85
N VAL A 44 -13.65 5.21 -15.53
CA VAL A 44 -12.20 5.44 -15.47
C VAL A 44 -11.96 6.81 -14.86
N TYR A 45 -11.11 6.83 -13.84
CA TYR A 45 -10.66 8.04 -13.17
C TYR A 45 -9.16 8.21 -13.43
N GLN A 46 -8.73 9.41 -13.77
CA GLN A 46 -7.34 9.69 -14.06
C GLN A 46 -6.93 10.99 -13.39
N GLU A 47 -5.83 10.95 -12.62
CA GLU A 47 -5.33 12.11 -11.89
C GLU A 47 -3.81 12.10 -11.75
N GLN A 48 -3.26 13.30 -11.56
CA GLN A 48 -1.87 13.49 -11.18
C GLN A 48 -1.74 13.33 -9.66
N VAL A 49 -0.88 12.42 -9.24
CA VAL A 49 -0.63 12.09 -7.83
C VAL A 49 0.84 12.32 -7.50
N ASN A 50 1.11 12.97 -6.39
CA ASN A 50 2.48 13.15 -5.90
C ASN A 50 3.04 11.81 -5.42
N SER A 51 4.31 11.54 -5.73
CA SER A 51 5.01 10.32 -5.32
C SER A 51 5.07 10.09 -3.81
N ASP A 52 4.88 11.14 -3.03
CA ASP A 52 4.97 11.12 -1.57
C ASP A 52 3.61 11.01 -0.86
N GLU A 53 2.51 11.17 -1.60
CA GLU A 53 1.15 11.10 -1.07
C GLU A 53 0.50 9.74 -1.35
N TYR A 54 -0.44 9.35 -0.49
CA TYR A 54 -1.25 8.16 -0.69
C TYR A 54 -2.28 8.37 -1.79
N ILE A 55 -2.39 7.41 -2.70
CA ILE A 55 -3.24 7.50 -3.89
C ILE A 55 -4.71 7.74 -3.51
N LEU A 56 -5.26 7.01 -2.56
CA LEU A 56 -6.64 7.18 -2.11
C LEU A 56 -6.90 8.62 -1.66
N LYS A 57 -6.01 9.17 -0.83
CA LYS A 57 -6.13 10.52 -0.28
C LYS A 57 -6.10 11.60 -1.36
N GLU A 58 -5.24 11.45 -2.37
CA GLU A 58 -5.17 12.40 -3.48
C GLU A 58 -6.43 12.41 -4.34
N PHE A 59 -6.98 11.22 -4.65
CA PHE A 59 -8.24 11.13 -5.37
C PHE A 59 -9.42 11.71 -4.56
N GLU A 60 -9.48 11.47 -3.26
CA GLU A 60 -10.51 12.06 -2.39
C GLU A 60 -10.44 13.59 -2.31
N LYS A 61 -9.22 14.15 -2.20
CA LYS A 61 -9.03 15.63 -2.24
C LYS A 61 -9.61 16.27 -3.51
N LYS A 62 -9.61 15.53 -4.62
CA LYS A 62 -10.15 15.96 -5.92
C LYS A 62 -11.62 15.61 -6.10
N GLY A 63 -12.28 15.07 -5.09
CA GLY A 63 -13.71 14.78 -5.06
C GLY A 63 -14.12 13.43 -5.63
N PHE A 64 -13.17 12.54 -5.94
CA PHE A 64 -13.49 11.18 -6.39
C PHE A 64 -13.91 10.30 -5.21
N LYS A 65 -14.97 9.53 -5.42
CA LYS A 65 -15.46 8.55 -4.45
C LYS A 65 -14.97 7.17 -4.83
N LEU A 66 -13.91 6.72 -4.18
CA LEU A 66 -13.37 5.38 -4.27
C LEU A 66 -13.84 4.54 -3.09
N ALA A 67 -13.90 3.22 -3.25
CA ALA A 67 -14.23 2.32 -2.15
C ALA A 67 -13.12 2.32 -1.11
N PHE A 68 -13.47 2.47 0.17
CA PHE A 68 -12.58 2.34 1.31
C PHE A 68 -13.36 2.01 2.57
N SER A 69 -12.67 1.54 3.60
CA SER A 69 -13.24 1.30 4.93
C SER A 69 -12.27 1.73 6.02
N CYS A 70 -11.25 0.94 6.34
CA CYS A 70 -10.37 1.18 7.50
C CYS A 70 -9.40 2.35 7.33
N ARG A 71 -8.98 2.72 6.13
CA ARG A 71 -7.93 3.71 5.79
C ARG A 71 -6.56 3.43 6.46
N ASN A 72 -6.40 2.25 7.02
CA ASN A 72 -5.26 1.88 7.88
C ASN A 72 -4.59 0.57 7.45
N ALA A 73 -4.62 0.27 6.17
CA ALA A 73 -3.92 -0.88 5.57
C ALA A 73 -4.38 -2.29 6.05
N CYS A 74 -5.44 -2.39 6.82
CA CYS A 74 -5.86 -3.64 7.47
C CYS A 74 -6.96 -4.39 6.72
N CYS A 75 -7.84 -3.69 6.00
CA CYS A 75 -8.94 -4.29 5.22
C CYS A 75 -8.62 -4.32 3.72
N THR A 76 -9.50 -4.96 2.96
CA THR A 76 -9.37 -5.12 1.51
C THR A 76 -10.34 -4.28 0.70
N SER A 77 -11.14 -3.41 1.34
CA SER A 77 -12.17 -2.60 0.65
C SER A 77 -11.59 -1.63 -0.39
N CYS A 78 -10.34 -1.17 -0.22
CA CYS A 78 -9.65 -0.32 -1.18
C CYS A 78 -8.66 -1.08 -2.08
N ALA A 79 -8.82 -2.41 -2.16
CA ALA A 79 -7.91 -3.25 -2.93
C ALA A 79 -8.09 -3.00 -4.43
N VAL A 80 -6.97 -2.99 -5.12
CA VAL A 80 -6.88 -2.86 -6.57
C VAL A 80 -5.88 -3.85 -7.13
N LYS A 81 -6.03 -4.17 -8.41
CA LYS A 81 -5.05 -4.92 -9.18
C LYS A 81 -4.26 -3.98 -10.07
N ILE A 82 -2.95 -4.08 -10.03
CA ILE A 82 -2.05 -3.32 -10.91
C ILE A 82 -2.12 -3.91 -12.31
N ILE A 83 -2.44 -3.08 -13.30
CA ILE A 83 -2.47 -3.43 -14.72
C ILE A 83 -1.13 -3.06 -15.36
N SER A 84 -0.65 -1.84 -15.07
CA SER A 84 0.65 -1.37 -15.53
C SER A 84 1.25 -0.36 -14.55
N GLY A 85 2.56 -0.19 -14.62
CA GLY A 85 3.29 0.71 -13.74
C GLY A 85 3.71 0.06 -12.40
N SER A 86 4.14 0.89 -11.46
CA SER A 86 4.65 0.45 -10.17
C SER A 86 4.23 1.38 -9.03
N LEU A 87 4.10 0.80 -7.86
CA LEU A 87 3.81 1.51 -6.61
C LEU A 87 4.58 0.87 -5.44
N LYS A 88 4.66 1.58 -4.33
CA LYS A 88 5.17 1.05 -3.07
C LYS A 88 4.07 1.08 -2.00
N GLN A 89 3.98 0.01 -1.22
CA GLN A 89 2.99 -0.14 -0.15
C GLN A 89 3.56 -0.94 1.04
N PRO A 90 4.61 -0.45 1.71
CA PRO A 90 5.26 -1.19 2.79
C PRO A 90 4.32 -1.47 3.96
N GLU A 91 3.35 -0.60 4.18
CA GLU A 91 2.41 -0.64 5.30
C GLU A 91 1.18 -1.54 5.04
N ALA A 92 1.02 -2.09 3.83
CA ALA A 92 -0.16 -2.89 3.48
C ALA A 92 -0.14 -4.25 4.21
N MET A 93 -0.94 -4.35 5.28
CA MET A 93 -1.09 -5.56 6.10
C MET A 93 -2.28 -6.42 5.67
N GLY A 94 -3.36 -5.81 5.16
CA GLY A 94 -4.57 -6.52 4.73
C GLY A 94 -4.39 -7.40 3.50
N VAL A 95 -3.27 -7.29 2.79
CA VAL A 95 -2.93 -8.09 1.60
C VAL A 95 -1.66 -8.88 1.87
N SER A 96 -1.74 -10.21 1.69
CA SER A 96 -0.60 -11.11 1.88
C SER A 96 0.54 -10.82 0.90
N GLN A 97 1.76 -11.23 1.24
CA GLN A 97 2.92 -11.06 0.37
C GLN A 97 2.71 -11.74 -0.99
N ALA A 98 2.10 -12.92 -1.00
CA ALA A 98 1.78 -13.65 -2.23
C ALA A 98 0.81 -12.86 -3.16
N LEU A 99 -0.14 -12.12 -2.60
CA LEU A 99 -1.03 -11.26 -3.38
C LEU A 99 -0.34 -9.98 -3.86
N LYS A 100 0.55 -9.39 -3.04
CA LYS A 100 1.38 -8.27 -3.48
C LYS A 100 2.24 -8.64 -4.70
N GLU A 101 2.82 -9.82 -4.70
CA GLU A 101 3.60 -10.36 -5.83
C GLU A 101 2.74 -10.62 -7.08
N LYS A 102 1.46 -10.93 -6.89
CA LYS A 102 0.48 -11.03 -7.97
C LYS A 102 -0.06 -9.68 -8.46
N GLY A 103 0.42 -8.57 -7.90
CA GLY A 103 0.06 -7.22 -8.30
C GLY A 103 -1.18 -6.65 -7.61
N TYR A 104 -1.53 -7.13 -6.41
CA TYR A 104 -2.60 -6.52 -5.61
C TYR A 104 -2.05 -5.44 -4.70
N ALA A 105 -2.80 -4.35 -4.53
CA ALA A 105 -2.41 -3.21 -3.71
C ALA A 105 -3.59 -2.62 -2.95
N LEU A 106 -3.30 -1.92 -1.85
CA LEU A 106 -4.27 -1.16 -1.06
C LEU A 106 -4.07 0.33 -1.30
N LEU A 107 -5.03 1.00 -1.92
CA LEU A 107 -4.93 2.42 -2.28
C LEU A 107 -4.72 3.36 -1.08
N CYS A 108 -5.19 2.98 0.11
CA CYS A 108 -5.08 3.80 1.32
C CYS A 108 -3.63 4.02 1.80
N VAL A 109 -2.71 3.12 1.45
CA VAL A 109 -1.28 3.19 1.83
C VAL A 109 -0.34 3.03 0.64
N ALA A 110 -0.88 2.97 -0.57
CA ALA A 110 -0.09 2.89 -1.79
C ALA A 110 0.38 4.28 -2.23
N LYS A 111 1.65 4.37 -2.61
CA LYS A 111 2.29 5.54 -3.20
C LYS A 111 2.79 5.19 -4.60
N ALA A 112 2.47 6.01 -5.59
CA ALA A 112 2.92 5.78 -6.96
C ALA A 112 4.44 5.98 -7.09
N THR A 113 5.11 5.11 -7.85
CA THR A 113 6.55 5.23 -8.17
C THR A 113 6.79 5.39 -9.67
N SER A 114 5.76 5.20 -10.47
CA SER A 114 5.71 5.48 -11.91
C SER A 114 4.30 5.85 -12.31
N ASP A 115 4.08 6.18 -13.58
CA ASP A 115 2.72 6.22 -14.12
C ASP A 115 2.07 4.85 -13.90
N LEU A 116 0.84 4.86 -13.40
CA LEU A 116 0.20 3.68 -12.83
C LEU A 116 -1.21 3.52 -13.38
N GLU A 117 -1.53 2.31 -13.78
CA GLU A 117 -2.88 1.91 -14.15
C GLU A 117 -3.32 0.75 -13.25
N VAL A 118 -4.44 0.92 -12.57
CA VAL A 118 -5.01 -0.08 -11.67
C VAL A 118 -6.49 -0.29 -11.94
N GLU A 119 -6.99 -1.46 -11.58
CA GLU A 119 -8.40 -1.81 -11.62
C GLU A 119 -8.89 -2.13 -10.21
N THR A 120 -10.08 -1.62 -9.84
CA THR A 120 -10.69 -1.99 -8.56
C THR A 120 -11.07 -3.45 -8.55
N THR A 121 -10.96 -4.09 -7.38
CA THR A 121 -11.36 -5.49 -7.18
C THR A 121 -12.63 -5.56 -6.34
N TYR A 122 -13.33 -6.68 -6.42
CA TYR A 122 -14.38 -6.99 -5.46
C TYR A 122 -13.74 -7.44 -4.13
N GLU A 123 -14.32 -7.04 -3.02
CA GLU A 123 -13.82 -7.41 -1.69
C GLU A 123 -13.77 -8.93 -1.51
N ASP A 124 -14.81 -9.63 -1.95
CA ASP A 124 -14.90 -11.09 -1.92
C ASP A 124 -13.81 -11.75 -2.76
N GLU A 125 -13.43 -11.17 -3.91
CA GLU A 125 -12.37 -11.70 -4.78
C GLU A 125 -11.03 -11.76 -4.03
N VAL A 126 -10.66 -10.70 -3.35
CA VAL A 126 -9.40 -10.63 -2.60
C VAL A 126 -9.44 -11.55 -1.38
N TYR A 127 -10.60 -11.61 -0.71
CA TYR A 127 -10.80 -12.51 0.41
C TYR A 127 -10.65 -13.98 -0.01
N ASP A 128 -11.30 -14.39 -1.08
CA ASP A 128 -11.24 -15.76 -1.61
C ASP A 128 -9.82 -16.14 -2.06
N LEU A 129 -9.12 -15.23 -2.70
CA LEU A 129 -7.73 -15.45 -3.11
C LEU A 129 -6.77 -15.60 -1.92
N GLN A 130 -7.07 -14.93 -0.80
CA GLN A 130 -6.23 -14.95 0.38
C GLN A 130 -6.55 -16.10 1.33
N PHE A 131 -7.82 -16.41 1.50
CA PHE A 131 -8.31 -17.34 2.53
C PHE A 131 -9.10 -18.53 1.97
N GLY A 132 -9.59 -18.48 0.73
CA GLY A 132 -10.49 -19.49 0.17
C GLY A 132 -9.94 -20.91 0.16
N GLN A 133 -8.61 -21.06 0.09
CA GLN A 133 -7.96 -22.37 0.20
C GLN A 133 -7.99 -22.97 1.60
N TYR A 134 -8.16 -22.12 2.65
CA TYR A 134 -8.15 -22.57 4.05
C TYR A 134 -9.54 -22.79 4.60
N PHE A 135 -10.53 -22.02 4.13
CA PHE A 135 -11.88 -22.04 4.69
C PHE A 135 -12.92 -22.67 3.77
N GLY A 136 -12.51 -23.18 2.61
CA GLY A 136 -13.40 -23.79 1.64
C GLY A 136 -14.40 -22.81 1.01
N ARG A 137 -14.75 -23.02 -0.23
CA ARG A 137 -15.85 -22.27 -0.85
C ARG A 137 -17.17 -22.85 -0.37
N GLY A 138 -17.70 -22.31 0.72
CA GLY A 138 -19.13 -22.19 0.95
C GLY A 138 -20.00 -23.42 1.20
N ASN A 139 -19.48 -24.64 1.36
CA ASN A 139 -20.33 -25.81 1.65
C ASN A 139 -19.95 -26.59 2.92
N THR A 140 -18.91 -26.21 3.60
CA THR A 140 -18.66 -26.67 4.96
C THR A 140 -19.13 -25.57 5.92
N ARG A 141 -20.38 -25.62 6.34
CA ARG A 141 -20.75 -25.06 7.63
C ARG A 141 -19.92 -25.84 8.65
N VAL A 142 -18.79 -25.27 9.02
CA VAL A 142 -18.18 -25.63 10.28
C VAL A 142 -19.14 -25.02 11.31
N ALA A 143 -19.98 -25.85 11.90
CA ALA A 143 -20.83 -25.44 13.01
C ALA A 143 -19.93 -24.81 14.05
N PRO A 144 -20.22 -23.61 14.55
CA PRO A 144 -19.43 -22.99 15.59
C PRO A 144 -19.37 -23.93 16.80
N PRO A 145 -18.29 -23.92 17.59
CA PRO A 145 -18.09 -24.87 18.70
C PRO A 145 -19.22 -24.92 19.75
N TRP A 146 -20.07 -23.92 19.76
CA TRP A 146 -21.24 -23.84 20.65
C TRP A 146 -22.53 -24.48 20.11
N GLU A 147 -22.52 -24.96 18.85
CA GLU A 147 -23.65 -25.73 18.28
C GLU A 147 -23.55 -27.25 18.57
N PHE A 148 -22.49 -27.67 19.25
CA PHE A 148 -22.35 -29.04 19.72
C PHE A 148 -22.86 -29.08 21.13
N GLU A 149 -24.08 -29.54 21.28
CA GLU A 149 -24.69 -30.13 22.45
C GLU A 149 -26.07 -29.61 22.72
N GLU A 150 -27.05 -30.37 22.31
CA GLU A 150 -28.20 -30.72 23.14
C GLU A 150 -28.56 -32.18 22.83
N ASP A 151 -28.04 -33.08 23.64
CA ASP A 151 -28.64 -34.37 23.90
C ASP A 151 -29.38 -34.32 25.23
#